data_6596d003ddadce12c8d558b7922430fb
#
_entry.id   6596d003ddadce12c8d558b7922430fb
#
_cell.length_a   1.000
_cell.length_b   1.000
_cell.length_c   1.000
_cell.angle_alpha   90.00
_cell.angle_beta   90.00
_cell.angle_gamma   90.00
#
_symmetry.space_group_name_H-M   'P 1'
#
loop_
_entity.id
_entity.type
_entity.pdbx_description
1 polymer ?
#
loop_
_entity_poly.entity_id
_entity_poly.type
_entity_poly.pdbx_seq_one_letter_code
_entity_poly.pdbx_strand_id
1 'polypeptide(L)'
;MATVSTYVNTAGKTEEQFNFYAKVFGTSITTLLRFSDFGMDHLPEEERNGVMHIVVPILGGHLLMGTDMLPSAGHQVRIGNNTTIQLEPDSREQADELYAQLSEQSTENSGGMADMDWGAYWGTCLDKYGIRWMINFPNAQ
;
A
#
# COMPACT_ATOMS: atom_id res chain seq x y z
N MET A 1 21.11 1.17 13.10
CA MET A 1 20.87 -0.09 12.37
C MET A 1 20.25 0.23 11.02
N ALA A 2 20.75 -0.37 9.97
CA ALA A 2 20.21 -0.16 8.63
C ALA A 2 18.83 -0.84 8.51
N THR A 3 17.91 -0.20 7.80
CA THR A 3 16.57 -0.72 7.61
C THR A 3 16.12 -0.54 6.16
N VAL A 4 15.06 -1.24 5.80
CA VAL A 4 14.38 -1.10 4.51
C VAL A 4 12.89 -0.88 4.78
N SER A 5 12.28 0.02 4.05
CA SER A 5 10.84 0.24 4.07
C SER A 5 10.35 0.40 2.63
N THR A 6 9.04 0.37 2.44
CA THR A 6 8.44 0.58 1.14
C THR A 6 7.86 1.99 1.08
N TYR A 7 8.13 2.69 0.00
CA TYR A 7 7.63 4.06 -0.20
C TYR A 7 6.77 4.10 -1.46
N VAL A 8 5.53 4.55 -1.32
CA VAL A 8 4.59 4.60 -2.44
C VAL A 8 4.14 6.03 -2.71
N ASN A 9 3.74 6.29 -3.95
CA ASN A 9 3.39 7.64 -4.40
C ASN A 9 2.01 7.61 -5.06
N THR A 10 1.13 8.51 -4.63
CA THR A 10 -0.13 8.78 -5.33
C THR A 10 -0.30 10.28 -5.47
N ALA A 11 -1.36 10.72 -6.11
CA ALA A 11 -1.64 12.14 -6.26
C ALA A 11 -3.02 12.45 -5.68
N GLY A 12 -3.03 13.11 -4.51
CA GLY A 12 -4.24 13.58 -3.87
C GLY A 12 -5.04 12.52 -3.10
N LYS A 13 -4.54 11.28 -3.01
CA LYS A 13 -5.27 10.19 -2.36
C LYS A 13 -4.48 9.45 -1.29
N THR A 14 -3.32 9.95 -0.93
CA THR A 14 -2.42 9.23 -0.01
C THR A 14 -3.02 9.04 1.38
N GLU A 15 -3.71 10.03 1.91
CA GLU A 15 -4.33 9.90 3.23
C GLU A 15 -5.45 8.86 3.21
N GLU A 16 -6.32 8.89 2.21
CA GLU A 16 -7.36 7.90 2.03
C GLU A 16 -6.75 6.50 1.89
N GLN A 17 -5.72 6.38 1.07
CA GLN A 17 -5.00 5.14 0.82
C GLN A 17 -4.44 4.55 2.11
N PHE A 18 -3.77 5.37 2.93
CA PHE A 18 -3.13 4.87 4.15
C PHE A 18 -4.13 4.58 5.26
N ASN A 19 -5.24 5.28 5.32
CA ASN A 19 -6.35 4.90 6.20
C ASN A 19 -6.89 3.53 5.82
N PHE A 20 -6.98 3.26 4.52
CA PHE A 20 -7.38 1.94 4.03
C PHE A 20 -6.37 0.86 4.46
N TYR A 21 -5.07 1.10 4.30
CA TYR A 21 -4.06 0.13 4.73
C TYR A 21 -4.06 -0.09 6.25
N ALA A 22 -4.22 0.97 7.04
CA ALA A 22 -4.33 0.82 8.49
C ALA A 22 -5.47 -0.13 8.87
N LYS A 23 -6.61 0.00 8.17
CA LYS A 23 -7.76 -0.88 8.38
C LYS A 23 -7.45 -2.32 7.94
N VAL A 24 -6.85 -2.48 6.76
CA VAL A 24 -6.51 -3.81 6.22
C VAL A 24 -5.59 -4.58 7.17
N PHE A 25 -4.57 -3.91 7.69
CA PHE A 25 -3.54 -4.55 8.52
C PHE A 25 -3.82 -4.46 10.02
N GLY A 26 -4.90 -3.80 10.42
CA GLY A 26 -5.24 -3.66 11.83
C GLY A 26 -4.24 -2.83 12.62
N THR A 27 -3.64 -1.83 11.98
CA THR A 27 -2.63 -0.97 12.59
C THR A 27 -3.10 0.48 12.58
N SER A 28 -2.21 1.40 12.95
CA SER A 28 -2.51 2.83 12.98
C SER A 28 -1.42 3.62 12.26
N ILE A 29 -1.82 4.72 11.64
CA ILE A 29 -0.88 5.68 11.07
C ILE A 29 -0.04 6.24 12.22
N THR A 30 1.30 6.14 12.11
CA THR A 30 2.22 6.58 13.15
C THR A 30 2.82 7.94 12.87
N THR A 31 2.83 8.37 11.61
CA THR A 31 3.35 9.68 11.21
C THR A 31 2.47 10.22 10.08
N LEU A 32 2.08 11.49 10.20
CA LEU A 32 1.36 12.18 9.13
C LEU A 32 1.85 13.64 9.11
N LEU A 33 2.54 14.00 8.05
CA LEU A 33 3.02 15.36 7.83
C LEU A 33 2.36 15.89 6.55
N ARG A 34 1.82 17.09 6.63
CA ARG A 34 1.20 17.76 5.47
C ARG A 34 2.14 18.81 4.92
N PHE A 35 1.98 19.13 3.64
CA PHE A 35 2.78 20.23 3.05
C PHE A 35 2.56 21.53 3.79
N SER A 36 1.33 21.81 4.24
CA SER A 36 1.02 23.01 5.01
C SER A 36 1.79 23.11 6.34
N ASP A 37 2.19 21.97 6.91
CA ASP A 37 2.98 21.96 8.14
C ASP A 37 4.36 22.60 7.96
N PHE A 38 4.82 22.74 6.72
CA PHE A 38 6.15 23.26 6.39
C PHE A 38 6.08 24.60 5.64
N GLY A 39 4.93 25.29 5.70
CA GLY A 39 4.81 26.63 5.16
C GLY A 39 4.92 26.71 3.64
N MET A 40 4.52 25.69 2.92
CA MET A 40 4.59 25.65 1.47
C MET A 40 3.43 26.43 0.83
N ASP A 41 3.37 27.73 1.09
CA ASP A 41 2.27 28.58 0.67
C ASP A 41 2.20 28.81 -0.83
N HIS A 42 3.29 28.52 -1.54
CA HIS A 42 3.35 28.64 -2.99
C HIS A 42 2.56 27.54 -3.72
N LEU A 43 2.17 26.46 -3.01
CA LEU A 43 1.41 25.38 -3.60
C LEU A 43 -0.06 25.76 -3.75
N PRO A 44 -0.75 25.21 -4.78
CA PRO A 44 -2.21 25.33 -4.85
C PRO A 44 -2.87 24.82 -3.56
N GLU A 45 -4.02 25.38 -3.23
CA GLU A 45 -4.71 25.04 -1.98
C GLU A 45 -4.97 23.55 -1.84
N GLU A 46 -5.39 22.88 -2.91
CA GLU A 46 -5.68 21.45 -2.90
C GLU A 46 -4.44 20.61 -2.63
N GLU A 47 -3.24 21.11 -2.92
CA GLU A 47 -2.00 20.38 -2.66
C GLU A 47 -1.45 20.68 -1.27
N ARG A 48 -1.70 21.87 -0.71
CA ARG A 48 -1.17 22.25 0.60
C ARG A 48 -1.66 21.35 1.72
N ASN A 49 -2.91 20.89 1.64
CA ASN A 49 -3.49 19.98 2.63
C ASN A 49 -3.12 18.52 2.36
N GLY A 50 -2.42 18.25 1.27
CA GLY A 50 -1.98 16.91 0.91
C GLY A 50 -0.90 16.37 1.83
N VAL A 51 -0.61 15.10 1.68
CA VAL A 51 0.35 14.38 2.52
C VAL A 51 1.75 14.53 1.96
N MET A 52 2.64 15.14 2.73
CA MET A 52 4.05 15.20 2.41
C MET A 52 4.76 13.92 2.81
N HIS A 53 4.36 13.31 3.93
CA HIS A 53 4.93 12.06 4.41
C HIS A 53 3.97 11.37 5.36
N ILE A 54 3.79 10.07 5.18
CA ILE A 54 2.90 9.27 6.03
C ILE A 54 3.55 7.90 6.25
N VAL A 55 3.31 7.31 7.41
CA VAL A 55 3.85 6.00 7.77
C VAL A 55 2.77 5.16 8.41
N VAL A 56 2.64 3.92 7.96
CA VAL A 56 1.80 2.91 8.59
C VAL A 56 2.56 1.58 8.67
N PRO A 57 2.57 0.92 9.84
CA PRO A 57 3.11 -0.44 9.92
C PRO A 57 2.19 -1.43 9.22
N ILE A 58 2.78 -2.39 8.53
CA ILE A 58 2.05 -3.51 7.94
C ILE A 58 2.52 -4.82 8.60
N LEU A 59 2.43 -5.95 7.94
CA LEU A 59 2.80 -7.21 8.56
C LEU A 59 4.26 -7.22 9.02
N GLY A 60 4.51 -7.84 10.17
CA GLY A 60 5.86 -8.02 10.68
C GLY A 60 6.58 -6.75 11.07
N GLY A 61 5.86 -5.65 11.24
CA GLY A 61 6.47 -4.37 11.57
C GLY A 61 7.11 -3.66 10.39
N HIS A 62 6.97 -4.18 9.18
CA HIS A 62 7.47 -3.49 7.98
C HIS A 62 6.73 -2.16 7.83
N LEU A 63 7.47 -1.09 7.53
CA LEU A 63 6.87 0.24 7.40
C LEU A 63 6.52 0.52 5.95
N LEU A 64 5.26 0.87 5.72
CA LEU A 64 4.80 1.38 4.44
C LEU A 64 4.70 2.90 4.59
N MET A 65 5.35 3.62 3.70
CA MET A 65 5.41 5.07 3.71
C MET A 65 4.89 5.62 2.40
N GLY A 66 4.50 6.87 2.40
CA GLY A 66 4.00 7.47 1.17
C GLY A 66 3.99 8.98 1.17
N THR A 67 3.70 9.52 0.00
CA THR A 67 3.55 10.95 -0.22
C THR A 67 2.54 11.19 -1.34
N ASP A 68 1.90 12.36 -1.30
CA ASP A 68 1.18 12.85 -2.47
C ASP A 68 2.17 13.50 -3.43
N MET A 69 2.22 13.01 -4.66
CA MET A 69 2.95 13.69 -5.72
C MET A 69 2.26 15.01 -6.06
N LEU A 70 3.02 15.98 -6.54
CA LEU A 70 2.53 17.33 -6.80
C LEU A 70 2.42 17.58 -8.30
N PRO A 71 1.22 17.51 -8.88
CA PRO A 71 1.04 17.85 -10.29
C PRO A 71 1.52 19.26 -10.62
N SER A 72 1.39 20.23 -9.71
CA SER A 72 1.87 21.59 -9.92
C SER A 72 3.39 21.67 -10.05
N ALA A 73 4.12 20.67 -9.56
CA ALA A 73 5.57 20.56 -9.71
C ALA A 73 5.97 19.69 -10.89
N GLY A 74 5.01 19.28 -11.70
CA GLY A 74 5.26 18.43 -12.86
C GLY A 74 5.32 16.93 -12.56
N HIS A 75 4.98 16.51 -11.35
CA HIS A 75 4.98 15.10 -11.00
C HIS A 75 3.80 14.38 -11.65
N GLN A 76 4.05 13.17 -12.12
CA GLN A 76 3.03 12.31 -12.71
C GLN A 76 3.18 10.90 -12.16
N VAL A 77 2.11 10.38 -11.58
CA VAL A 77 2.11 9.00 -11.07
C VAL A 77 2.04 8.03 -12.25
N ARG A 78 2.92 7.04 -12.26
CA ARG A 78 2.92 5.97 -13.27
C ARG A 78 2.76 4.64 -12.55
N ILE A 79 1.66 3.97 -12.83
CA ILE A 79 1.38 2.65 -12.27
C ILE A 79 2.01 1.62 -13.19
N GLY A 80 2.95 0.82 -12.64
CA GLY A 80 3.67 -0.18 -13.40
C GLY A 80 3.34 -1.60 -12.95
N ASN A 81 4.12 -2.55 -13.43
CA ASN A 81 3.92 -3.97 -13.09
C ASN A 81 5.20 -4.71 -12.74
N ASN A 82 6.28 -3.97 -12.47
CA ASN A 82 7.60 -4.57 -12.24
C ASN A 82 8.02 -4.58 -10.77
N THR A 83 7.13 -4.24 -9.84
CA THR A 83 7.38 -4.32 -8.39
C THR A 83 6.10 -4.76 -7.70
N THR A 84 6.24 -5.72 -6.78
CA THR A 84 5.13 -6.27 -6.02
C THR A 84 5.54 -6.39 -4.56
N ILE A 85 4.66 -5.99 -3.65
CA ILE A 85 4.89 -6.19 -2.22
C ILE A 85 4.32 -7.56 -1.87
N GLN A 86 5.18 -8.44 -1.34
CA GLN A 86 4.76 -9.77 -0.95
C GLN A 86 4.45 -9.82 0.54
N LEU A 87 3.33 -10.43 0.88
CA LEU A 87 2.88 -10.67 2.24
C LEU A 87 2.88 -12.15 2.51
N GLU A 88 3.40 -12.56 3.67
CA GLU A 88 3.36 -13.93 4.14
C GLU A 88 2.55 -13.97 5.44
N PRO A 89 1.24 -14.19 5.36
CA PRO A 89 0.38 -14.23 6.55
C PRO A 89 0.62 -15.48 7.40
N ASP A 90 0.06 -15.49 8.60
CA ASP A 90 0.24 -16.58 9.56
C ASP A 90 -0.70 -17.75 9.33
N SER A 91 -1.77 -17.56 8.53
CA SER A 91 -2.79 -18.58 8.30
C SER A 91 -3.49 -18.37 6.96
N ARG A 92 -4.18 -19.40 6.50
CA ARG A 92 -5.02 -19.31 5.30
C ARG A 92 -6.16 -18.31 5.50
N GLU A 93 -6.73 -18.27 6.70
CA GLU A 93 -7.80 -17.33 7.03
C GLU A 93 -7.31 -15.88 6.93
N GLN A 94 -6.12 -15.60 7.45
CA GLN A 94 -5.53 -14.27 7.33
C GLN A 94 -5.24 -13.94 5.86
N ALA A 95 -4.75 -14.92 5.10
CA ALA A 95 -4.50 -14.74 3.67
C ALA A 95 -5.78 -14.33 2.94
N ASP A 96 -6.89 -15.04 3.22
CA ASP A 96 -8.18 -14.74 2.60
C ASP A 96 -8.69 -13.35 2.97
N GLU A 97 -8.55 -12.95 4.24
CA GLU A 97 -8.97 -11.63 4.70
C GLU A 97 -8.17 -10.51 4.05
N LEU A 98 -6.85 -10.68 3.99
CA LEU A 98 -5.97 -9.70 3.34
C LEU A 98 -6.32 -9.58 1.86
N TYR A 99 -6.47 -10.70 1.18
CA TYR A 99 -6.78 -10.68 -0.24
C TYR A 99 -8.14 -10.02 -0.50
N ALA A 100 -9.16 -10.37 0.25
CA ALA A 100 -10.49 -9.81 0.07
C ALA A 100 -10.47 -8.28 0.18
N GLN A 101 -9.75 -7.75 1.16
CA GLN A 101 -9.69 -6.31 1.38
C GLN A 101 -8.80 -5.60 0.36
N LEU A 102 -7.60 -6.14 0.09
CA LEU A 102 -6.66 -5.51 -0.85
C LEU A 102 -7.15 -5.56 -2.29
N SER A 103 -7.91 -6.60 -2.66
CA SER A 103 -8.44 -6.74 -4.02
C SER A 103 -9.75 -6.00 -4.25
N GLU A 104 -10.27 -5.30 -3.24
CA GLU A 104 -11.52 -4.52 -3.39
C GLU A 104 -11.35 -3.50 -4.51
N GLN A 105 -12.29 -3.53 -5.48
CA GLN A 105 -12.25 -2.67 -6.67
C GLN A 105 -10.99 -2.86 -7.53
N SER A 106 -10.33 -4.00 -7.40
CA SER A 106 -9.14 -4.30 -8.22
C SER A 106 -9.55 -4.54 -9.66
N THR A 107 -8.78 -3.94 -10.59
CA THR A 107 -8.98 -4.14 -12.02
C THR A 107 -8.02 -5.17 -12.61
N GLU A 108 -7.05 -5.63 -11.82
CA GLU A 108 -6.03 -6.57 -12.27
C GLU A 108 -5.64 -7.47 -11.10
N ASN A 109 -6.01 -8.75 -11.16
CA ASN A 109 -5.79 -9.68 -10.06
C ASN A 109 -5.78 -11.12 -10.55
N SER A 110 -5.41 -12.04 -9.68
CA SER A 110 -5.32 -13.47 -10.00
C SER A 110 -6.66 -14.20 -9.92
N GLY A 111 -7.74 -13.49 -9.59
CA GLY A 111 -9.07 -14.10 -9.48
C GLY A 111 -9.35 -14.76 -8.13
N GLY A 112 -8.50 -14.54 -7.14
CA GLY A 112 -8.65 -15.08 -5.79
C GLY A 112 -7.39 -15.78 -5.30
N MET A 113 -7.45 -16.27 -4.07
CA MET A 113 -6.41 -17.14 -3.52
C MET A 113 -6.62 -18.56 -4.03
N ALA A 114 -5.54 -19.27 -4.31
CA ALA A 114 -5.63 -20.66 -4.80
C ALA A 114 -4.39 -21.46 -4.39
N ASP A 115 -4.59 -22.76 -4.22
CA ASP A 115 -3.46 -23.68 -3.99
C ASP A 115 -2.70 -23.87 -5.30
N MET A 116 -1.39 -23.65 -5.23
CA MET A 116 -0.52 -23.73 -6.39
C MET A 116 0.33 -25.00 -6.38
N ASP A 117 0.80 -25.41 -7.56
CA ASP A 117 1.57 -26.65 -7.73
C ASP A 117 2.88 -26.64 -6.95
N TRP A 118 3.41 -25.47 -6.64
CA TRP A 118 4.68 -25.36 -5.90
C TRP A 118 4.51 -25.41 -4.38
N GLY A 119 3.31 -25.70 -3.89
CA GLY A 119 3.10 -25.93 -2.46
C GLY A 119 2.74 -24.69 -1.64
N ALA A 120 2.08 -23.72 -2.25
CA ALA A 120 1.65 -22.51 -1.57
C ALA A 120 0.21 -22.14 -1.88
N TYR A 121 -0.41 -21.46 -0.93
CA TYR A 121 -1.69 -20.80 -1.11
C TYR A 121 -1.38 -19.36 -1.51
N TRP A 122 -1.79 -18.95 -2.71
CA TRP A 122 -1.21 -17.78 -3.36
C TRP A 122 -2.26 -16.97 -4.12
N GLY A 123 -2.06 -15.65 -4.15
CA GLY A 123 -2.87 -14.76 -4.97
C GLY A 123 -2.19 -13.42 -5.15
N THR A 124 -2.56 -12.70 -6.20
CA THR A 124 -2.06 -11.36 -6.48
C THR A 124 -3.19 -10.41 -6.81
N CYS A 125 -2.97 -9.13 -6.57
CA CYS A 125 -3.90 -8.09 -6.99
C CYS A 125 -3.19 -6.74 -7.10
N LEU A 126 -3.72 -5.89 -7.96
CA LEU A 126 -3.44 -4.47 -8.01
C LEU A 126 -4.53 -3.79 -7.18
N ASP A 127 -4.18 -3.10 -6.09
CA ASP A 127 -5.22 -2.48 -5.27
C ASP A 127 -5.81 -1.25 -5.97
N LYS A 128 -6.87 -0.70 -5.42
CA LYS A 128 -7.58 0.44 -6.02
C LYS A 128 -6.76 1.72 -6.08
N TYR A 129 -5.60 1.75 -5.41
CA TYR A 129 -4.67 2.88 -5.45
C TYR A 129 -3.48 2.64 -6.35
N GLY A 130 -3.41 1.48 -7.00
CA GLY A 130 -2.36 1.16 -7.97
C GLY A 130 -1.13 0.50 -7.40
N ILE A 131 -1.21 -0.07 -6.21
CA ILE A 131 -0.12 -0.81 -5.58
C ILE A 131 -0.34 -2.30 -5.79
N ARG A 132 0.73 -3.02 -6.16
CA ARG A 132 0.67 -4.46 -6.42
C ARG A 132 1.01 -5.24 -5.17
N TRP A 133 0.18 -6.24 -4.88
CA TRP A 133 0.32 -7.11 -3.73
C TRP A 133 0.36 -8.57 -4.16
N MET A 134 1.19 -9.34 -3.49
CA MET A 134 1.20 -10.80 -3.59
C MET A 134 1.01 -11.36 -2.20
N ILE A 135 0.12 -12.31 -2.05
CA ILE A 135 -0.10 -12.99 -0.77
C ILE A 135 0.31 -14.43 -0.96
N ASN A 136 1.23 -14.90 -0.13
CA ASN A 136 1.80 -16.22 -0.23
C ASN A 136 1.83 -16.87 1.15
N PHE A 137 1.06 -17.92 1.33
CA PHE A 137 1.08 -18.71 2.56
C PHE A 137 1.58 -20.11 2.22
N PRO A 138 2.81 -20.46 2.62
CA PRO A 138 3.36 -21.80 2.33
C PRO A 138 2.50 -22.88 2.98
N ASN A 139 2.13 -23.92 2.20
CA ASN A 139 1.39 -25.03 2.75
C ASN A 139 2.28 -25.82 3.70
N ALA A 140 1.67 -26.37 4.75
CA ALA A 140 2.39 -27.24 5.68
C ALA A 140 2.94 -28.46 4.94
N GLN A 141 4.17 -28.81 5.27
CA GLN A 141 4.85 -29.99 4.70
C GLN A 141 4.82 -31.18 5.64
#